data_e3a96226bf1205ac77d10a855c78d84e
#
_entry.id   e3a96226bf1205ac77d10a855c78d84e
#
_cell.length_a   1.000
_cell.length_b   1.000
_cell.length_c   1.000
_cell.angle_alpha   90.00
_cell.angle_beta   90.00
_cell.angle_gamma   90.00
#
_symmetry.space_group_name_H-M   'P 1'
#
loop_
_entity.id
_entity.type
_entity.pdbx_description
1 polymer ?
#
loop_
_entity_poly.entity_id
_entity_poly.type
_entity_poly.pdbx_seq_one_letter_code
_entity_poly.pdbx_strand_id
1 'polypeptide(L)'
;MRPWAGGTAALLVLAGVLSSAALPGAGGRKKVVHVLEGDSGAVVVQTAPGKVVTHRGGTIILPCRYHYDVAAHDPDEIRLKWTKVTEPMAFEDVFVALGAARRAFGSYRGRTALQEDGFGDASLVIRNVTLQDYGRYECEVTDELEDDTGMVKLDLEGVIFPYHPRLGRYTLNFREAQQACREQDGILASHDQLHQAWLEGLDWCNAGWLQDGSVQYPISRPREQCGRKDTPVGVRNYGYRHKDSEHYDAFCFTSNLNGKVYFLKTFRKLSYAEAVQACKDNGAAVAKVGQLYAAWKIQLLDRCEAGWVEDGSIRYPIVNPRARCGGREPGVRNLGF
;
A
#
# COMPACT_ATOMS: atom_id res chain seq x y z
N MET A 1 64.37 -14.25 -32.94
CA MET A 1 65.33 -13.36 -32.28
C MET A 1 64.87 -13.08 -30.89
N ARG A 2 65.62 -13.52 -29.93
CA ARG A 2 65.57 -13.22 -28.51
C ARG A 2 66.00 -11.74 -28.26
N PRO A 3 65.97 -11.22 -26.99
CA PRO A 3 65.22 -11.40 -25.76
C PRO A 3 65.15 -10.09 -24.92
N TRP A 4 64.74 -10.23 -23.68
CA TRP A 4 65.07 -9.60 -22.36
C TRP A 4 63.88 -8.94 -21.68
N ALA A 5 63.42 -9.36 -20.57
CA ALA A 5 63.86 -9.69 -19.20
C ALA A 5 64.00 -8.47 -18.28
N GLY A 6 63.35 -8.58 -17.16
CA GLY A 6 63.48 -7.80 -15.93
C GLY A 6 62.14 -7.61 -15.27
N GLY A 7 61.73 -8.14 -14.18
CA GLY A 7 62.38 -8.71 -13.01
C GLY A 7 62.08 -7.87 -11.79
N THR A 8 61.57 -8.53 -10.77
CA THR A 8 61.46 -8.14 -9.33
C THR A 8 60.10 -7.60 -8.87
N ALA A 9 59.57 -7.95 -7.75
CA ALA A 9 59.85 -8.87 -6.66
C ALA A 9 58.56 -9.12 -5.87
N ALA A 10 58.42 -10.31 -5.40
CA ALA A 10 57.36 -10.76 -4.54
C ALA A 10 57.52 -10.23 -3.11
N LEU A 11 56.41 -9.94 -2.46
CA LEU A 11 56.33 -9.98 -1.00
C LEU A 11 55.11 -10.80 -0.60
N LEU A 12 55.37 -12.03 -0.19
CA LEU A 12 54.42 -12.91 0.50
C LEU A 12 54.26 -12.44 1.95
N VAL A 13 53.03 -12.19 2.38
CA VAL A 13 52.71 -12.20 3.80
C VAL A 13 51.70 -13.30 4.01
N LEU A 14 52.14 -14.38 4.60
CA LEU A 14 51.31 -15.44 5.18
C LEU A 14 50.66 -14.89 6.46
N ALA A 15 49.35 -14.93 6.55
CA ALA A 15 48.63 -14.84 7.82
C ALA A 15 47.71 -16.05 7.94
N GLY A 16 47.89 -16.77 9.01
CA GLY A 16 47.35 -18.11 9.24
C GLY A 16 45.84 -18.14 9.43
N VAL A 17 45.31 -19.23 8.94
CA VAL A 17 43.95 -19.70 9.20
C VAL A 17 43.88 -20.32 10.60
N LEU A 18 43.12 -19.73 11.51
CA LEU A 18 42.64 -20.40 12.71
C LEU A 18 41.13 -20.68 12.54
N SER A 19 40.85 -21.91 12.23
CA SER A 19 39.47 -22.45 12.33
C SER A 19 39.04 -22.51 13.79
N SER A 20 37.97 -21.83 14.14
CA SER A 20 37.21 -22.10 15.35
C SER A 20 35.77 -22.32 14.96
N ALA A 21 35.33 -23.56 15.03
CA ALA A 21 33.92 -23.96 14.99
C ALA A 21 33.23 -23.42 16.24
N ALA A 22 32.19 -22.60 16.07
CA ALA A 22 31.27 -22.21 17.12
C ALA A 22 29.85 -22.60 16.72
N LEU A 23 29.18 -23.27 17.64
CA LEU A 23 27.81 -23.74 17.66
C LEU A 23 26.78 -22.58 17.51
N PRO A 24 25.57 -22.85 16.99
CA PRO A 24 24.56 -21.82 16.81
C PRO A 24 23.90 -21.41 18.12
N GLY A 25 24.23 -20.24 18.61
CA GLY A 25 23.58 -19.58 19.72
C GLY A 25 22.52 -18.59 19.24
N ALA A 26 21.39 -18.58 19.93
CA ALA A 26 20.19 -17.79 19.70
C ALA A 26 20.47 -16.34 19.28
N GLY A 27 19.85 -15.91 18.18
CA GLY A 27 20.01 -14.59 17.61
C GLY A 27 19.31 -13.50 18.40
N GLY A 28 20.03 -12.85 19.29
CA GLY A 28 19.68 -11.52 19.76
C GLY A 28 20.02 -10.49 18.67
N ARG A 29 19.04 -9.79 18.14
CA ARG A 29 19.27 -8.63 17.25
C ARG A 29 20.08 -7.60 18.02
N LYS A 30 21.36 -7.47 17.68
CA LYS A 30 22.19 -6.35 18.15
C LYS A 30 21.63 -5.06 17.54
N LYS A 31 21.03 -4.20 18.37
CA LYS A 31 20.77 -2.81 18.04
C LYS A 31 22.14 -2.14 17.86
N VAL A 32 22.48 -1.78 16.63
CA VAL A 32 23.63 -0.91 16.38
C VAL A 32 23.16 0.49 16.72
N VAL A 33 23.53 0.98 17.89
CA VAL A 33 23.39 2.38 18.25
C VAL A 33 24.64 3.07 17.69
N HIS A 34 24.50 3.82 16.61
CA HIS A 34 25.52 4.78 16.22
C HIS A 34 25.42 5.97 17.16
N VAL A 35 26.30 6.05 18.12
CA VAL A 35 26.55 7.29 18.86
C VAL A 35 27.40 8.16 17.95
N LEU A 36 26.79 9.18 17.35
CA LEU A 36 27.54 10.28 16.76
C LEU A 36 28.08 11.13 17.90
N GLU A 37 29.37 11.03 18.18
CA GLU A 37 30.08 12.01 18.99
C GLU A 37 30.21 13.29 18.16
N GLY A 38 29.51 14.35 18.54
CA GLY A 38 29.69 15.68 17.98
C GLY A 38 28.40 16.46 17.87
N ASP A 39 28.16 17.26 18.76
CA ASP A 39 27.30 18.42 18.97
C ASP A 39 26.25 18.21 20.08
N SER A 40 26.55 18.79 21.21
CA SER A 40 25.80 18.64 22.45
C SER A 40 24.57 19.55 22.49
N GLY A 41 23.62 19.34 21.62
CA GLY A 41 22.39 20.13 21.60
C GLY A 41 21.40 19.74 20.51
N ALA A 42 21.84 19.01 19.49
CA ALA A 42 21.01 18.67 18.34
C ALA A 42 19.84 17.74 18.68
N VAL A 43 18.64 18.10 18.23
CA VAL A 43 17.49 17.18 18.18
C VAL A 43 17.77 16.11 17.14
N VAL A 44 17.62 14.84 17.50
CA VAL A 44 17.81 13.70 16.61
C VAL A 44 16.55 12.85 16.57
N VAL A 45 15.96 12.68 15.39
CA VAL A 45 14.76 11.88 15.16
C VAL A 45 15.12 10.48 14.63
N GLN A 46 14.48 9.47 15.19
CA GLN A 46 14.61 8.08 14.77
C GLN A 46 13.22 7.48 14.46
N THR A 47 13.03 7.03 13.25
CA THR A 47 11.84 6.29 12.83
C THR A 47 12.16 4.80 12.62
N ALA A 48 11.14 3.94 12.59
CA ALA A 48 11.36 2.55 12.25
C ALA A 48 11.81 2.41 10.79
N PRO A 49 12.81 1.56 10.50
CA PRO A 49 13.20 1.28 9.13
C PRO A 49 12.08 0.53 8.40
N GLY A 50 11.82 0.91 7.14
CA GLY A 50 10.85 0.27 6.28
C GLY A 50 9.44 0.85 6.40
N LYS A 51 8.45 -0.03 6.41
CA LYS A 51 7.03 0.33 6.45
C LYS A 51 6.32 -0.30 7.64
N VAL A 52 5.25 0.33 8.09
CA VAL A 52 4.29 -0.24 9.03
C VAL A 52 3.03 -0.67 8.25
N VAL A 53 2.43 -1.79 8.63
CA VAL A 53 1.33 -2.40 7.87
C VAL A 53 0.15 -2.63 8.78
N THR A 54 -1.03 -2.28 8.31
CA THR A 54 -2.31 -2.56 8.95
C THR A 54 -3.38 -2.83 7.90
N HIS A 55 -4.65 -2.76 8.27
CA HIS A 55 -5.80 -2.93 7.39
C HIS A 55 -6.85 -1.85 7.66
N ARG A 56 -7.79 -1.67 6.75
CA ARG A 56 -8.93 -0.77 6.96
C ARG A 56 -9.70 -1.16 8.23
N GLY A 57 -10.01 -0.16 9.06
CA GLY A 57 -10.66 -0.34 10.36
C GLY A 57 -9.71 -0.70 11.49
N GLY A 58 -8.45 -0.98 11.21
CA GLY A 58 -7.42 -1.29 12.20
C GLY A 58 -6.91 -0.07 12.95
N THR A 59 -5.97 -0.32 13.84
CA THR A 59 -5.18 0.69 14.55
C THR A 59 -3.72 0.47 14.23
N ILE A 60 -2.96 1.55 14.09
CA ILE A 60 -1.52 1.52 13.79
C ILE A 60 -0.77 2.56 14.62
N ILE A 61 0.47 2.28 14.92
CA ILE A 61 1.43 3.22 15.50
C ILE A 61 2.44 3.54 14.42
N LEU A 62 2.63 4.83 14.13
CA LEU A 62 3.71 5.36 13.32
C LEU A 62 4.87 5.69 14.26
N PRO A 63 5.96 4.90 14.29
CA PRO A 63 7.02 5.09 15.27
C PRO A 63 7.86 6.32 14.94
N CYS A 64 8.06 7.19 15.92
CA CYS A 64 8.96 8.31 15.85
C CYS A 64 9.52 8.58 17.26
N ARG A 65 10.81 8.37 17.44
CA ARG A 65 11.50 8.67 18.69
C ARG A 65 12.50 9.78 18.45
N TYR A 66 12.73 10.60 19.45
CA TYR A 66 13.69 11.69 19.39
C TYR A 66 14.53 11.75 20.65
N HIS A 67 15.73 12.30 20.48
CA HIS A 67 16.67 12.59 21.57
C HIS A 67 17.07 14.05 21.47
N TYR A 68 17.20 14.68 22.61
CA TYR A 68 17.72 16.06 22.77
C TYR A 68 18.43 16.19 24.12
N ASP A 69 19.26 17.21 24.25
CA ASP A 69 19.94 17.50 25.54
C ASP A 69 18.95 18.21 26.47
N VAL A 70 18.47 17.48 27.47
CA VAL A 70 17.49 17.97 28.48
C VAL A 70 18.04 19.16 29.27
N ALA A 71 19.38 19.33 29.36
CA ALA A 71 19.99 20.45 30.07
C ALA A 71 19.94 21.76 29.26
N ALA A 72 19.74 21.67 27.93
CA ALA A 72 19.74 22.81 27.03
C ALA A 72 18.32 23.27 26.62
N HIS A 73 17.27 22.42 26.81
CA HIS A 73 15.93 22.65 26.24
C HIS A 73 14.82 22.40 27.26
N ASP A 74 13.80 23.25 27.23
CA ASP A 74 12.56 23.05 27.99
C ASP A 74 11.65 22.03 27.24
N PRO A 75 11.24 20.93 27.88
CA PRO A 75 10.34 19.96 27.29
C PRO A 75 9.00 20.54 26.77
N ASP A 76 8.53 21.64 27.41
CA ASP A 76 7.28 22.30 27.01
C ASP A 76 7.42 23.16 25.74
N GLU A 77 8.63 23.44 25.29
CA GLU A 77 8.94 24.20 24.08
C GLU A 77 9.12 23.32 22.84
N ILE A 78 9.25 21.99 23.04
CA ILE A 78 9.37 21.06 21.92
C ILE A 78 8.04 20.90 21.20
N ARG A 79 8.08 21.18 19.90
CA ARG A 79 6.96 20.99 19.00
C ARG A 79 7.11 19.69 18.22
N LEU A 80 6.07 18.85 18.28
CA LEU A 80 5.95 17.63 17.50
C LEU A 80 4.93 17.86 16.39
N LYS A 81 5.31 17.59 15.15
CA LYS A 81 4.40 17.74 14.00
C LYS A 81 4.43 16.48 13.15
N TRP A 82 3.26 16.02 12.77
CA TRP A 82 3.06 14.96 11.79
C TRP A 82 2.37 15.51 10.57
N THR A 83 2.95 15.26 9.40
CA THR A 83 2.39 15.60 8.10
C THR A 83 2.31 14.37 7.22
N LYS A 84 1.32 14.33 6.33
CA LYS A 84 1.24 13.33 5.28
C LYS A 84 1.76 13.91 3.99
N VAL A 85 2.66 13.18 3.33
CA VAL A 85 3.18 13.56 2.01
C VAL A 85 2.17 13.07 0.96
N THR A 86 1.58 14.01 0.23
CA THR A 86 0.67 13.72 -0.87
C THR A 86 1.33 13.99 -2.22
N GLU A 87 0.89 13.30 -3.27
CA GLU A 87 1.38 13.55 -4.63
C GLU A 87 0.77 14.85 -5.20
N PRO A 88 1.54 15.67 -5.90
CA PRO A 88 2.96 15.62 -6.24
C PRO A 88 3.84 16.45 -5.27
N MET A 89 4.20 15.94 -4.13
CA MET A 89 5.03 16.62 -3.11
C MET A 89 4.32 17.75 -2.34
N ALA A 90 3.02 17.61 -2.10
CA ALA A 90 2.30 18.46 -1.16
C ALA A 90 2.28 17.80 0.24
N PHE A 91 2.07 18.63 1.27
CA PHE A 91 2.01 18.19 2.65
C PHE A 91 0.63 18.50 3.23
N GLU A 92 0.03 17.51 3.87
CA GLU A 92 -1.23 17.65 4.60
C GLU A 92 -0.96 17.50 6.09
N ASP A 93 -1.36 18.49 6.89
CA ASP A 93 -1.21 18.42 8.35
C ASP A 93 -2.07 17.30 8.93
N VAL A 94 -1.47 16.48 9.78
CA VAL A 94 -2.11 15.35 10.46
C VAL A 94 -2.31 15.65 11.94
N PHE A 95 -1.22 16.00 12.63
CA PHE A 95 -1.24 16.19 14.08
C PHE A 95 -0.11 17.13 14.53
N VAL A 96 -0.40 17.96 15.52
CA VAL A 96 0.61 18.84 16.17
C VAL A 96 0.47 18.76 17.68
N ALA A 97 1.59 18.73 18.38
CA ALA A 97 1.68 18.86 19.82
C ALA A 97 2.71 19.91 20.20
N LEU A 98 2.42 20.73 21.21
CA LEU A 98 3.33 21.67 21.83
C LEU A 98 2.97 21.80 23.31
N GLY A 99 3.89 21.49 24.20
CA GLY A 99 3.62 21.38 25.62
C GLY A 99 2.41 20.45 25.89
N ALA A 100 1.40 20.94 26.57
CA ALA A 100 0.15 20.21 26.82
C ALA A 100 -0.86 20.29 25.67
N ALA A 101 -0.67 21.21 24.71
CA ALA A 101 -1.61 21.41 23.60
C ALA A 101 -1.49 20.28 22.56
N ARG A 102 -2.64 19.78 22.10
CA ARG A 102 -2.74 18.72 21.09
C ARG A 102 -3.79 19.10 20.05
N ARG A 103 -3.47 18.94 18.77
CA ARG A 103 -4.40 19.25 17.67
C ARG A 103 -4.26 18.26 16.53
N ALA A 104 -5.37 17.63 16.16
CA ALA A 104 -5.49 16.83 14.94
C ALA A 104 -6.20 17.63 13.83
N PHE A 105 -5.90 17.34 12.57
CA PHE A 105 -6.40 18.07 11.41
C PHE A 105 -7.26 17.17 10.51
N GLY A 106 -8.13 17.79 9.73
CA GLY A 106 -8.91 17.14 8.68
C GLY A 106 -9.61 15.85 9.12
N SER A 107 -9.44 14.80 8.35
CA SER A 107 -10.01 13.46 8.59
C SER A 107 -9.37 12.72 9.77
N TYR A 108 -8.27 13.21 10.31
CA TYR A 108 -7.56 12.60 11.45
C TYR A 108 -8.12 13.00 12.81
N ARG A 109 -9.04 13.99 12.85
CA ARG A 109 -9.70 14.41 14.09
C ARG A 109 -10.47 13.25 14.72
N GLY A 110 -10.26 13.07 16.04
CA GLY A 110 -10.87 11.98 16.81
C GLY A 110 -10.28 10.59 16.55
N ARG A 111 -9.33 10.44 15.61
CA ARG A 111 -8.70 9.17 15.29
C ARG A 111 -7.22 9.09 15.65
N THR A 112 -6.59 10.22 15.97
CA THR A 112 -5.15 10.30 16.23
C THR A 112 -4.84 10.78 17.62
N ALA A 113 -3.77 10.24 18.20
CA ALA A 113 -3.18 10.67 19.47
C ALA A 113 -1.69 10.31 19.48
N LEU A 114 -0.89 10.98 20.30
CA LEU A 114 0.44 10.51 20.62
C LEU A 114 0.38 9.23 21.47
N GLN A 115 1.36 8.36 21.30
CA GLN A 115 1.55 7.24 22.20
C GLN A 115 2.12 7.77 23.51
N GLU A 116 1.52 7.41 24.64
CA GLU A 116 1.90 7.91 25.97
C GLU A 116 3.08 7.08 26.54
N ASP A 117 4.23 7.08 25.88
CA ASP A 117 5.42 6.33 26.34
C ASP A 117 6.51 7.22 26.99
N GLY A 118 6.18 8.47 27.33
CA GLY A 118 7.08 9.39 28.05
C GLY A 118 7.94 10.26 27.13
N PHE A 119 8.95 10.90 27.70
CA PHE A 119 9.84 11.81 26.98
C PHE A 119 10.61 11.10 25.88
N GLY A 120 10.76 11.79 24.74
CA GLY A 120 11.49 11.27 23.59
C GLY A 120 10.66 10.37 22.67
N ASP A 121 9.35 10.26 22.88
CA ASP A 121 8.44 9.51 21.99
C ASP A 121 7.41 10.45 21.34
N ALA A 122 7.52 10.62 20.03
CA ALA A 122 6.58 11.36 19.19
C ALA A 122 5.69 10.40 18.36
N SER A 123 5.71 9.11 18.66
CA SER A 123 4.95 8.10 17.90
C SER A 123 3.46 8.44 17.86
N LEU A 124 2.88 8.36 16.65
CA LEU A 124 1.49 8.70 16.40
C LEU A 124 0.63 7.43 16.29
N VAL A 125 -0.42 7.37 17.08
CA VAL A 125 -1.46 6.34 16.97
C VAL A 125 -2.53 6.82 16.00
N ILE A 126 -2.87 6.02 15.00
CA ILE A 126 -4.03 6.24 14.12
C ILE A 126 -5.01 5.09 14.34
N ARG A 127 -6.24 5.41 14.74
CA ARG A 127 -7.33 4.44 14.95
C ARG A 127 -8.31 4.49 13.79
N ASN A 128 -9.04 3.39 13.59
CA ASN A 128 -10.03 3.26 12.53
C ASN A 128 -9.47 3.69 11.17
N VAL A 129 -8.37 3.05 10.79
CA VAL A 129 -7.62 3.36 9.57
C VAL A 129 -8.52 3.24 8.34
N THR A 130 -8.42 4.21 7.46
CA THR A 130 -9.17 4.28 6.19
C THR A 130 -8.25 4.00 5.00
N LEU A 131 -8.82 3.77 3.81
CA LEU A 131 -8.02 3.58 2.59
C LEU A 131 -7.17 4.81 2.26
N GLN A 132 -7.67 6.00 2.59
CA GLN A 132 -6.98 7.27 2.36
C GLN A 132 -5.77 7.47 3.26
N ASP A 133 -5.65 6.72 4.36
CA ASP A 133 -4.50 6.83 5.27
C ASP A 133 -3.22 6.17 4.70
N TYR A 134 -3.32 5.33 3.69
CA TYR A 134 -2.14 4.81 2.97
C TYR A 134 -1.23 5.95 2.51
N GLY A 135 0.08 5.82 2.68
CA GLY A 135 1.06 6.78 2.18
C GLY A 135 2.25 7.00 3.09
N ARG A 136 2.97 8.07 2.83
CA ARG A 136 4.16 8.48 3.60
C ARG A 136 3.80 9.57 4.57
N TYR A 137 4.36 9.44 5.77
CA TYR A 137 4.19 10.41 6.86
C TYR A 137 5.55 10.90 7.31
N GLU A 138 5.65 12.18 7.53
CA GLU A 138 6.82 12.84 8.10
C GLU A 138 6.54 13.20 9.55
N CYS A 139 7.45 12.82 10.42
CA CYS A 139 7.53 13.23 11.81
C CYS A 139 8.59 14.33 11.92
N GLU A 140 8.21 15.52 12.30
CA GLU A 140 9.08 16.67 12.54
C GLU A 140 9.11 16.97 14.04
N VAL A 141 10.29 17.07 14.59
CA VAL A 141 10.52 17.50 15.97
C VAL A 141 11.35 18.78 15.93
N THR A 142 10.79 19.85 16.45
CA THR A 142 11.40 21.18 16.42
C THR A 142 11.54 21.70 17.86
N ASP A 143 12.69 22.19 18.23
CA ASP A 143 12.87 23.10 19.34
C ASP A 143 13.04 24.54 18.87
N GLU A 144 13.42 25.50 19.73
CA GLU A 144 13.53 26.90 19.36
C GLU A 144 14.57 27.18 18.26
N LEU A 145 15.56 26.32 18.07
CA LEU A 145 16.75 26.59 17.25
C LEU A 145 16.97 25.54 16.15
N GLU A 146 16.49 24.33 16.34
CA GLU A 146 16.79 23.19 15.46
C GLU A 146 15.56 22.31 15.21
N ASP A 147 15.53 21.68 14.06
CA ASP A 147 14.54 20.68 13.69
C ASP A 147 15.21 19.44 13.08
N ASP A 148 14.59 18.30 13.29
CA ASP A 148 14.93 17.06 12.58
C ASP A 148 13.67 16.32 12.20
N THR A 149 13.76 15.55 11.11
CA THR A 149 12.61 14.87 10.52
C THR A 149 12.89 13.40 10.27
N GLY A 150 11.82 12.60 10.36
CA GLY A 150 11.87 11.19 10.01
C GLY A 150 10.66 10.78 9.20
N MET A 151 10.84 9.82 8.30
CA MET A 151 9.77 9.34 7.41
C MET A 151 9.29 7.96 7.82
N VAL A 152 7.96 7.76 7.82
CA VAL A 152 7.31 6.47 8.05
C VAL A 152 6.34 6.19 6.89
N LYS A 153 6.42 5.01 6.28
CA LYS A 153 5.44 4.55 5.29
C LYS A 153 4.36 3.70 5.96
N LEU A 154 3.11 4.13 5.85
CA LEU A 154 1.94 3.34 6.23
C LEU A 154 1.44 2.58 5.00
N ASP A 155 1.44 1.26 5.09
CA ASP A 155 0.95 0.34 4.07
C ASP A 155 -0.31 -0.38 4.57
N LEU A 156 -1.18 -0.77 3.65
CA LEU A 156 -2.42 -1.47 3.96
C LEU A 156 -2.43 -2.85 3.31
N GLU A 157 -2.81 -3.85 4.10
CA GLU A 157 -3.21 -5.14 3.52
C GLU A 157 -4.49 -4.96 2.70
N GLY A 158 -4.47 -5.47 1.48
CA GLY A 158 -5.60 -5.31 0.60
C GLY A 158 -5.42 -6.00 -0.74
N VAL A 159 -6.21 -5.58 -1.70
CA VAL A 159 -6.22 -6.15 -3.05
C VAL A 159 -6.42 -5.07 -4.10
N ILE A 160 -5.68 -5.20 -5.20
CA ILE A 160 -5.90 -4.41 -6.41
C ILE A 160 -6.84 -5.17 -7.33
N PHE A 161 -7.73 -4.42 -7.97
CA PHE A 161 -8.58 -4.93 -9.02
C PHE A 161 -8.67 -3.95 -10.19
N PRO A 162 -8.61 -4.45 -11.43
CA PRO A 162 -8.88 -3.64 -12.61
C PRO A 162 -10.37 -3.36 -12.72
N TYR A 163 -10.72 -2.15 -13.13
CA TYR A 163 -12.11 -1.75 -13.25
C TYR A 163 -12.36 -0.91 -14.52
N HIS A 164 -13.44 -1.21 -15.19
CA HIS A 164 -14.09 -0.38 -16.21
C HIS A 164 -15.61 -0.44 -16.01
N PRO A 165 -16.36 0.63 -16.31
CA PRO A 165 -17.80 0.66 -16.17
C PRO A 165 -18.52 -0.10 -17.29
N ARG A 166 -19.84 -0.22 -17.18
CA ARG A 166 -20.70 -0.83 -18.19
C ARG A 166 -20.57 -0.20 -19.59
N LEU A 167 -20.22 1.08 -19.66
CA LEU A 167 -19.97 1.79 -20.92
C LEU A 167 -18.81 1.20 -21.75
N GLY A 168 -17.96 0.38 -21.12
CA GLY A 168 -16.86 -0.30 -21.78
C GLY A 168 -15.49 0.14 -21.31
N ARG A 169 -14.48 -0.38 -22.00
CA ARG A 169 -13.07 -0.09 -21.70
C ARG A 169 -12.69 1.30 -22.22
N TYR A 170 -11.72 1.93 -21.54
CA TYR A 170 -11.14 3.22 -21.92
C TYR A 170 -12.17 4.36 -22.02
N THR A 171 -13.10 4.39 -21.08
CA THR A 171 -14.18 5.40 -21.04
C THR A 171 -14.05 6.37 -19.85
N LEU A 172 -13.05 6.20 -18.97
CA LEU A 172 -12.90 7.02 -17.77
C LEU A 172 -11.75 8.03 -17.91
N ASN A 173 -12.02 9.31 -17.72
CA ASN A 173 -10.99 10.28 -17.40
C ASN A 173 -10.50 10.08 -15.96
N PHE A 174 -9.48 10.81 -15.53
CA PHE A 174 -8.89 10.61 -14.21
C PHE A 174 -9.89 10.80 -13.06
N ARG A 175 -10.70 11.85 -13.12
CA ARG A 175 -11.69 12.17 -12.07
C ARG A 175 -12.81 11.11 -12.03
N GLU A 176 -13.26 10.67 -13.19
CA GLU A 176 -14.24 9.59 -13.32
C GLU A 176 -13.68 8.25 -12.80
N ALA A 177 -12.41 7.97 -13.06
CA ALA A 177 -11.73 6.79 -12.52
C ALA A 177 -11.64 6.80 -10.98
N GLN A 178 -11.31 7.96 -10.39
CA GLN A 178 -11.36 8.13 -8.94
C GLN A 178 -12.77 7.86 -8.38
N GLN A 179 -13.78 8.40 -9.03
CA GLN A 179 -15.17 8.21 -8.60
C GLN A 179 -15.61 6.75 -8.77
N ALA A 180 -15.29 6.11 -9.89
CA ALA A 180 -15.60 4.71 -10.16
C ALA A 180 -14.99 3.78 -9.09
N CYS A 181 -13.72 4.00 -8.70
CA CYS A 181 -13.12 3.23 -7.61
C CYS A 181 -13.86 3.44 -6.28
N ARG A 182 -14.24 4.69 -5.94
CA ARG A 182 -15.00 4.98 -4.71
C ARG A 182 -16.38 4.30 -4.69
N GLU A 183 -17.08 4.32 -5.80
CA GLU A 183 -18.36 3.66 -5.96
C GLU A 183 -18.25 2.14 -5.76
N GLN A 184 -17.13 1.56 -6.16
CA GLN A 184 -16.84 0.14 -6.00
C GLN A 184 -16.08 -0.22 -4.70
N ASP A 185 -16.19 0.61 -3.67
CA ASP A 185 -15.57 0.41 -2.34
C ASP A 185 -14.04 0.36 -2.37
N GLY A 186 -13.43 1.25 -3.15
CA GLY A 186 -11.98 1.36 -3.28
C GLY A 186 -11.50 2.79 -3.50
N ILE A 187 -10.22 2.92 -3.75
CA ILE A 187 -9.56 4.15 -4.21
C ILE A 187 -8.67 3.80 -5.42
N LEU A 188 -8.21 4.79 -6.18
CA LEU A 188 -7.17 4.53 -7.18
C LEU A 188 -5.92 3.98 -6.48
N ALA A 189 -5.37 2.91 -7.04
CA ALA A 189 -4.16 2.29 -6.54
C ALA A 189 -2.94 3.18 -6.77
N SER A 190 -1.96 3.12 -5.88
CA SER A 190 -0.63 3.69 -6.12
C SER A 190 0.21 2.80 -7.04
N HIS A 191 1.29 3.37 -7.59
CA HIS A 191 2.27 2.59 -8.35
C HIS A 191 2.86 1.44 -7.52
N ASP A 192 3.21 1.70 -6.25
CA ASP A 192 3.79 0.69 -5.37
C ASP A 192 2.82 -0.48 -5.13
N GLN A 193 1.53 -0.17 -4.94
CA GLN A 193 0.50 -1.21 -4.79
C GLN A 193 0.33 -2.04 -6.08
N LEU A 194 0.33 -1.39 -7.25
CA LEU A 194 0.25 -2.09 -8.54
C LEU A 194 1.49 -2.96 -8.78
N HIS A 195 2.68 -2.44 -8.47
CA HIS A 195 3.93 -3.18 -8.60
C HIS A 195 3.96 -4.40 -7.66
N GLN A 196 3.51 -4.25 -6.41
CA GLN A 196 3.41 -5.37 -5.49
C GLN A 196 2.42 -6.44 -5.98
N ALA A 197 1.27 -6.03 -6.50
CA ALA A 197 0.30 -6.95 -7.08
C ALA A 197 0.85 -7.69 -8.32
N TRP A 198 1.66 -7.01 -9.14
CA TRP A 198 2.36 -7.65 -10.25
C TRP A 198 3.37 -8.70 -9.76
N LEU A 199 4.15 -8.42 -8.71
CA LEU A 199 5.05 -9.39 -8.08
C LEU A 199 4.29 -10.62 -7.55
N GLU A 200 3.05 -10.44 -7.10
CA GLU A 200 2.14 -11.50 -6.68
C GLU A 200 1.44 -12.22 -7.84
N GLY A 201 1.76 -11.85 -9.09
CA GLY A 201 1.28 -12.51 -10.30
C GLY A 201 0.12 -11.83 -11.01
N LEU A 202 -0.25 -10.60 -10.66
CA LEU A 202 -1.27 -9.86 -11.41
C LEU A 202 -0.82 -9.64 -12.86
N ASP A 203 -1.64 -10.10 -13.79
CA ASP A 203 -1.46 -9.90 -15.24
C ASP A 203 -2.74 -9.30 -15.82
N TRP A 204 -2.64 -8.08 -16.34
CA TRP A 204 -3.77 -7.37 -16.91
C TRP A 204 -3.37 -6.51 -18.10
N CYS A 205 -4.01 -6.72 -19.24
CA CYS A 205 -3.59 -6.14 -20.53
C CYS A 205 -4.12 -4.73 -20.80
N ASN A 206 -5.06 -4.23 -20.02
CA ASN A 206 -5.61 -2.90 -20.23
C ASN A 206 -4.90 -1.87 -19.34
N ALA A 207 -4.59 -0.73 -19.95
CA ALA A 207 -4.00 0.39 -19.25
C ALA A 207 -5.05 1.09 -18.36
N GLY A 208 -4.67 1.42 -17.16
CA GLY A 208 -5.54 2.06 -16.17
C GLY A 208 -4.85 3.18 -15.42
N TRP A 209 -5.67 4.12 -14.98
CA TRP A 209 -5.27 5.23 -14.12
C TRP A 209 -4.78 4.74 -12.76
N LEU A 210 -3.72 5.38 -12.28
CA LEU A 210 -3.23 5.27 -10.90
C LEU A 210 -3.43 6.59 -10.15
N GLN A 211 -3.23 6.55 -8.83
CA GLN A 211 -3.46 7.67 -7.92
C GLN A 211 -2.69 8.94 -8.28
N ASP A 212 -1.46 8.79 -8.76
CA ASP A 212 -0.58 9.91 -9.17
C ASP A 212 -0.96 10.54 -10.51
N GLY A 213 -1.88 9.96 -11.26
CA GLY A 213 -2.26 10.40 -12.60
C GLY A 213 -1.39 9.78 -13.69
N SER A 214 -0.56 8.81 -13.39
CA SER A 214 0.06 7.96 -14.39
C SER A 214 -0.91 6.88 -14.88
N VAL A 215 -0.62 6.33 -16.05
CA VAL A 215 -1.37 5.23 -16.66
C VAL A 215 -0.45 4.06 -16.88
N GLN A 216 -0.80 2.91 -16.28
CA GLN A 216 0.07 1.74 -16.27
C GLN A 216 -0.75 0.45 -16.43
N TYR A 217 -0.07 -0.68 -16.70
CA TYR A 217 -0.66 -2.02 -16.66
C TYR A 217 0.39 -3.10 -16.38
N PRO A 218 0.06 -4.14 -15.58
CA PRO A 218 1.00 -5.18 -15.18
C PRO A 218 1.01 -6.33 -16.18
N ILE A 219 2.20 -6.76 -16.63
CA ILE A 219 2.39 -7.90 -17.52
C ILE A 219 3.32 -8.92 -16.89
N SER A 220 2.78 -10.08 -16.57
CA SER A 220 3.52 -11.25 -16.11
C SER A 220 3.75 -12.27 -17.23
N ARG A 221 2.90 -12.23 -18.29
CA ARG A 221 2.97 -13.09 -19.46
C ARG A 221 2.88 -12.27 -20.74
N PRO A 222 4.03 -11.91 -21.34
CA PRO A 222 4.05 -11.16 -22.60
C PRO A 222 3.36 -11.94 -23.73
N ARG A 223 2.56 -11.25 -24.52
CA ARG A 223 1.85 -11.79 -25.67
C ARG A 223 1.61 -10.69 -26.70
N GLU A 224 1.40 -11.07 -27.97
CA GLU A 224 1.31 -10.13 -29.09
C GLU A 224 0.27 -9.01 -28.86
N GLN A 225 -0.87 -9.35 -28.30
CA GLN A 225 -1.96 -8.39 -28.05
C GLN A 225 -1.76 -7.56 -26.76
N CYS A 226 -0.62 -7.74 -26.06
CA CYS A 226 -0.39 -7.22 -24.73
C CYS A 226 1.06 -6.72 -24.57
N GLY A 227 1.45 -5.74 -25.37
CA GLY A 227 2.77 -5.12 -25.30
C GLY A 227 3.88 -5.92 -25.98
N ARG A 228 3.55 -6.76 -26.97
CA ARG A 228 4.42 -7.65 -27.74
C ARG A 228 4.95 -8.84 -26.94
N LYS A 229 5.14 -9.95 -27.62
CA LYS A 229 5.60 -11.22 -27.07
C LYS A 229 7.05 -11.19 -26.59
N ASP A 230 7.89 -10.40 -27.23
CA ASP A 230 9.32 -10.27 -27.00
C ASP A 230 9.69 -9.18 -25.99
N THR A 231 8.70 -8.47 -25.44
CA THR A 231 8.96 -7.42 -24.44
C THR A 231 9.07 -8.03 -23.03
N PRO A 232 10.03 -7.60 -22.19
CA PRO A 232 10.22 -8.12 -20.83
C PRO A 232 8.96 -8.00 -19.97
N VAL A 233 8.76 -8.91 -19.02
CA VAL A 233 7.74 -8.80 -17.99
C VAL A 233 7.93 -7.54 -17.16
N GLY A 234 6.86 -6.99 -16.59
CA GLY A 234 6.93 -5.81 -15.75
C GLY A 234 5.65 -5.00 -15.78
N VAL A 235 5.65 -3.93 -15.01
CA VAL A 235 4.59 -2.91 -15.06
C VAL A 235 4.91 -1.95 -16.21
N ARG A 236 4.05 -1.95 -17.23
CA ARG A 236 4.17 -1.02 -18.36
C ARG A 236 3.69 0.34 -17.93
N ASN A 237 4.45 1.38 -18.24
CA ASN A 237 4.17 2.74 -17.82
C ASN A 237 4.09 3.67 -19.03
N TYR A 238 2.92 4.27 -19.24
CA TYR A 238 2.70 5.31 -20.26
C TYR A 238 3.02 6.72 -19.75
N GLY A 239 3.46 6.83 -18.49
CA GLY A 239 3.74 8.11 -17.84
C GLY A 239 2.49 8.83 -17.36
N TYR A 240 2.68 10.07 -16.94
CA TYR A 240 1.59 10.98 -16.56
C TYR A 240 0.81 11.37 -17.80
N ARG A 241 -0.53 11.29 -17.70
CA ARG A 241 -1.42 11.56 -18.83
C ARG A 241 -2.32 12.76 -18.54
N HIS A 242 -2.96 13.30 -19.58
CA HIS A 242 -3.87 14.44 -19.44
C HIS A 242 -5.16 14.01 -18.74
N LYS A 243 -5.29 14.43 -17.48
CA LYS A 243 -6.33 13.96 -16.55
C LYS A 243 -7.76 14.23 -17.00
N ASP A 244 -7.99 15.31 -17.75
CA ASP A 244 -9.33 15.74 -18.15
C ASP A 244 -9.73 15.23 -19.54
N SER A 245 -8.77 14.99 -20.44
CA SER A 245 -9.03 14.70 -21.86
C SER A 245 -8.74 13.27 -22.30
N GLU A 246 -7.88 12.54 -21.57
CA GLU A 246 -7.59 11.15 -21.92
C GLU A 246 -8.43 10.18 -21.09
N HIS A 247 -8.76 9.03 -21.70
CA HIS A 247 -9.65 8.04 -21.12
C HIS A 247 -8.97 6.67 -21.08
N TYR A 248 -8.99 6.04 -19.91
CA TYR A 248 -8.44 4.72 -19.64
C TYR A 248 -9.34 3.94 -18.70
N ASP A 249 -8.98 2.72 -18.36
CA ASP A 249 -9.58 1.96 -17.26
C ASP A 249 -9.04 2.49 -15.92
N ALA A 250 -9.34 1.82 -14.83
CA ALA A 250 -8.82 2.15 -13.51
C ALA A 250 -8.19 0.91 -12.85
N PHE A 251 -7.13 1.10 -12.08
CA PHE A 251 -6.72 0.15 -11.06
C PHE A 251 -7.16 0.67 -9.71
N CYS A 252 -8.09 -0.06 -9.09
CA CYS A 252 -8.63 0.27 -7.77
C CYS A 252 -7.96 -0.59 -6.70
N PHE A 253 -7.82 -0.03 -5.52
CA PHE A 253 -7.34 -0.72 -4.32
C PHE A 253 -8.41 -0.71 -3.24
N THR A 254 -8.62 -1.85 -2.59
CA THR A 254 -9.47 -1.98 -1.41
C THR A 254 -8.78 -2.82 -0.34
N SER A 255 -9.28 -2.74 0.89
CA SER A 255 -8.74 -3.45 2.04
C SER A 255 -9.85 -4.24 2.73
N ASN A 256 -9.66 -4.59 3.99
CA ASN A 256 -10.59 -5.40 4.76
C ASN A 256 -12.03 -4.84 4.71
N LEU A 257 -12.99 -5.75 4.73
CA LEU A 257 -14.41 -5.40 4.72
C LEU A 257 -14.92 -5.10 6.12
N ASN A 258 -15.79 -4.10 6.21
CA ASN A 258 -16.64 -3.92 7.38
C ASN A 258 -17.94 -4.72 7.15
N GLY A 259 -17.84 -6.05 7.21
CA GLY A 259 -18.94 -6.96 6.94
C GLY A 259 -18.52 -8.27 6.27
N LYS A 260 -19.48 -9.00 5.74
CA LYS A 260 -19.26 -10.30 5.08
C LYS A 260 -19.98 -10.35 3.74
N VAL A 261 -19.27 -10.79 2.72
CA VAL A 261 -19.87 -11.14 1.41
C VAL A 261 -20.18 -12.62 1.39
N TYR A 262 -21.36 -12.98 0.91
CA TYR A 262 -21.80 -14.35 0.73
C TYR A 262 -22.62 -14.51 -0.56
N PHE A 263 -22.66 -15.70 -1.10
CA PHE A 263 -23.50 -16.01 -2.24
C PHE A 263 -24.91 -16.35 -1.79
N LEU A 264 -25.88 -15.57 -2.23
CA LEU A 264 -27.29 -15.84 -1.97
C LEU A 264 -27.80 -16.86 -3.00
N LYS A 265 -28.00 -18.08 -2.56
CA LYS A 265 -28.50 -19.17 -3.41
C LYS A 265 -30.02 -19.06 -3.54
N THR A 266 -30.51 -19.10 -4.79
CA THR A 266 -31.92 -19.05 -5.11
C THR A 266 -32.33 -20.28 -5.95
N PHE A 267 -33.61 -20.63 -5.96
CA PHE A 267 -34.12 -21.78 -6.73
C PHE A 267 -34.08 -21.57 -8.24
N ARG A 268 -34.08 -20.32 -8.68
CA ARG A 268 -34.02 -19.93 -10.11
C ARG A 268 -33.02 -18.81 -10.32
N LYS A 269 -32.62 -18.60 -11.55
CA LYS A 269 -31.83 -17.43 -11.94
C LYS A 269 -32.69 -16.17 -11.81
N LEU A 270 -32.12 -15.12 -11.27
CA LEU A 270 -32.76 -13.83 -11.05
C LEU A 270 -32.29 -12.81 -12.08
N SER A 271 -33.17 -11.90 -12.46
CA SER A 271 -32.75 -10.64 -13.10
C SER A 271 -32.03 -9.75 -12.07
N TYR A 272 -31.37 -8.69 -12.52
CA TYR A 272 -30.67 -7.77 -11.63
C TYR A 272 -31.63 -7.16 -10.56
N ALA A 273 -32.79 -6.67 -11.01
CA ALA A 273 -33.77 -6.08 -10.10
C ALA A 273 -34.29 -7.07 -9.05
N GLU A 274 -34.54 -8.31 -9.45
CA GLU A 274 -34.93 -9.39 -8.52
C GLU A 274 -33.81 -9.74 -7.56
N ALA A 275 -32.54 -9.72 -8.02
CA ALA A 275 -31.39 -9.97 -7.16
C ALA A 275 -31.22 -8.87 -6.10
N VAL A 276 -31.41 -7.60 -6.48
CA VAL A 276 -31.40 -6.47 -5.56
C VAL A 276 -32.48 -6.65 -4.49
N GLN A 277 -33.71 -7.02 -4.87
CA GLN A 277 -34.80 -7.26 -3.95
C GLN A 277 -34.53 -8.45 -3.03
N ALA A 278 -34.04 -9.56 -3.57
CA ALA A 278 -33.70 -10.75 -2.81
C ALA A 278 -32.61 -10.47 -1.74
N CYS A 279 -31.60 -9.67 -2.05
CA CYS A 279 -30.62 -9.24 -1.07
C CYS A 279 -31.27 -8.42 0.05
N LYS A 280 -32.11 -7.44 -0.29
CA LYS A 280 -32.83 -6.61 0.68
C LYS A 280 -33.76 -7.45 1.61
N ASP A 281 -34.44 -8.43 1.05
CA ASP A 281 -35.30 -9.34 1.79
C ASP A 281 -34.53 -10.20 2.81
N ASN A 282 -33.24 -10.41 2.54
CA ASN A 282 -32.29 -11.09 3.43
C ASN A 282 -31.50 -10.13 4.35
N GLY A 283 -31.90 -8.86 4.46
CA GLY A 283 -31.20 -7.87 5.28
C GLY A 283 -29.81 -7.50 4.80
N ALA A 284 -29.56 -7.65 3.50
CA ALA A 284 -28.25 -7.41 2.86
C ALA A 284 -28.37 -6.44 1.68
N ALA A 285 -27.25 -6.01 1.16
CA ALA A 285 -27.15 -5.29 -0.11
C ALA A 285 -26.38 -6.12 -1.14
N VAL A 286 -26.58 -5.83 -2.43
CA VAL A 286 -25.75 -6.41 -3.50
C VAL A 286 -24.31 -5.93 -3.30
N ALA A 287 -23.37 -6.86 -3.32
CA ALA A 287 -21.96 -6.55 -3.08
C ALA A 287 -21.36 -5.69 -4.22
N LYS A 288 -20.55 -4.72 -3.86
CA LYS A 288 -19.75 -3.94 -4.80
C LYS A 288 -18.58 -4.76 -5.33
N VAL A 289 -18.03 -4.36 -6.47
CA VAL A 289 -16.89 -5.08 -7.08
C VAL A 289 -15.71 -5.17 -6.13
N GLY A 290 -15.31 -4.06 -5.49
CA GLY A 290 -14.22 -4.06 -4.51
C GLY A 290 -14.50 -4.96 -3.31
N GLN A 291 -15.74 -4.99 -2.82
CA GLN A 291 -16.14 -5.89 -1.73
C GLN A 291 -15.98 -7.36 -2.14
N LEU A 292 -16.34 -7.72 -3.37
CA LEU A 292 -16.14 -9.10 -3.86
C LEU A 292 -14.66 -9.46 -3.97
N TYR A 293 -13.81 -8.53 -4.44
CA TYR A 293 -12.35 -8.73 -4.47
C TYR A 293 -11.75 -8.88 -3.07
N ALA A 294 -12.18 -8.05 -2.11
CA ALA A 294 -11.74 -8.19 -0.72
C ALA A 294 -12.21 -9.53 -0.10
N ALA A 295 -13.44 -9.95 -0.37
CA ALA A 295 -13.93 -11.24 0.08
C ALA A 295 -13.15 -12.41 -0.53
N TRP A 296 -12.80 -12.32 -1.82
CA TRP A 296 -11.94 -13.30 -2.48
C TRP A 296 -10.54 -13.38 -1.86
N LYS A 297 -9.85 -12.24 -1.71
CA LYS A 297 -8.45 -12.20 -1.27
C LYS A 297 -8.27 -12.40 0.22
N ILE A 298 -9.14 -11.78 1.04
CA ILE A 298 -8.98 -11.68 2.50
C ILE A 298 -9.87 -12.70 3.22
N GLN A 299 -11.14 -12.81 2.81
CA GLN A 299 -12.09 -13.75 3.42
C GLN A 299 -12.07 -15.14 2.76
N LEU A 300 -11.24 -15.33 1.72
CA LEU A 300 -11.08 -16.58 0.98
C LEU A 300 -12.41 -17.14 0.43
N LEU A 301 -13.30 -16.23 0.01
CA LEU A 301 -14.56 -16.63 -0.62
C LEU A 301 -14.30 -17.33 -1.94
N ASP A 302 -14.74 -18.59 -2.05
CA ASP A 302 -14.57 -19.45 -3.22
C ASP A 302 -15.91 -20.01 -3.67
N ARG A 303 -16.41 -19.56 -4.82
CA ARG A 303 -17.66 -19.99 -5.43
C ARG A 303 -17.54 -20.09 -6.94
N CYS A 304 -18.04 -21.19 -7.49
CA CYS A 304 -18.10 -21.39 -8.94
C CYS A 304 -19.42 -20.88 -9.54
N GLU A 305 -20.39 -20.56 -8.71
CA GLU A 305 -21.65 -19.98 -9.15
C GLU A 305 -21.50 -18.46 -9.31
N ALA A 306 -21.91 -17.97 -10.48
CA ALA A 306 -21.89 -16.55 -10.79
C ALA A 306 -23.09 -15.82 -10.20
N GLY A 307 -22.86 -14.62 -9.70
CA GLY A 307 -23.89 -13.75 -9.13
C GLY A 307 -23.77 -12.31 -9.63
N TRP A 308 -24.86 -11.58 -9.50
CA TRP A 308 -24.91 -10.15 -9.74
C TRP A 308 -24.09 -9.39 -8.70
N VAL A 309 -23.36 -8.39 -9.16
CA VAL A 309 -22.72 -7.37 -8.31
C VAL A 309 -23.33 -5.99 -8.61
N GLU A 310 -23.07 -5.04 -7.75
CA GLU A 310 -23.78 -3.75 -7.69
C GLU A 310 -23.66 -2.92 -8.97
N ASP A 311 -22.55 -3.01 -9.70
CA ASP A 311 -22.36 -2.33 -10.99
C ASP A 311 -23.15 -2.97 -12.16
N GLY A 312 -23.93 -4.02 -11.88
CA GLY A 312 -24.70 -4.76 -12.86
C GLY A 312 -23.89 -5.79 -13.64
N SER A 313 -22.64 -6.04 -13.30
CA SER A 313 -21.86 -7.14 -13.86
C SER A 313 -22.15 -8.47 -13.16
N ILE A 314 -21.83 -9.56 -13.82
CA ILE A 314 -21.97 -10.92 -13.29
C ILE A 314 -20.58 -11.46 -13.00
N ARG A 315 -20.31 -11.81 -11.74
CA ARG A 315 -18.97 -12.24 -11.30
C ARG A 315 -19.04 -13.43 -10.33
N TYR A 316 -17.89 -14.11 -10.19
CA TYR A 316 -17.67 -15.12 -9.15
C TYR A 316 -16.21 -15.23 -8.74
N PRO A 317 -15.92 -15.48 -7.43
CA PRO A 317 -14.57 -15.56 -6.90
C PRO A 317 -14.07 -17.01 -6.89
N ILE A 318 -12.84 -17.24 -7.37
CA ILE A 318 -12.15 -18.52 -7.33
C ILE A 318 -10.84 -18.38 -6.56
N VAL A 319 -10.74 -19.03 -5.43
CA VAL A 319 -9.52 -19.16 -4.63
C VAL A 319 -8.75 -20.41 -5.05
N ASN A 320 -9.46 -21.54 -5.16
CA ASN A 320 -8.88 -22.82 -5.55
C ASN A 320 -9.32 -23.16 -6.98
N PRO A 321 -8.43 -22.99 -7.98
CA PRO A 321 -8.75 -23.31 -9.36
C PRO A 321 -9.12 -24.77 -9.54
N ARG A 322 -10.18 -25.03 -10.29
CA ARG A 322 -10.69 -26.38 -10.58
C ARG A 322 -11.35 -26.46 -11.94
N ALA A 323 -11.44 -27.66 -12.48
CA ALA A 323 -12.08 -27.90 -13.77
C ALA A 323 -13.52 -27.33 -13.79
N ARG A 324 -13.91 -26.73 -14.89
CA ARG A 324 -15.23 -26.13 -15.16
C ARG A 324 -15.57 -24.89 -14.32
N CYS A 325 -14.57 -24.28 -13.65
CA CYS A 325 -14.70 -23.05 -12.86
C CYS A 325 -13.93 -21.85 -13.47
N GLY A 326 -13.81 -21.77 -14.78
CA GLY A 326 -13.35 -20.55 -15.46
C GLY A 326 -11.85 -20.28 -15.40
N GLY A 327 -11.01 -21.31 -15.56
CA GLY A 327 -9.57 -21.13 -15.70
C GLY A 327 -8.72 -21.84 -14.68
N ARG A 328 -7.40 -21.72 -14.84
CA ARG A 328 -6.40 -22.46 -14.08
C ARG A 328 -5.79 -21.63 -12.91
N GLU A 329 -6.23 -20.39 -12.73
CA GLU A 329 -5.64 -19.48 -11.79
C GLU A 329 -6.68 -18.92 -10.82
N PRO A 330 -6.28 -18.56 -9.57
CA PRO A 330 -7.14 -17.83 -8.66
C PRO A 330 -7.56 -16.47 -9.25
N GLY A 331 -8.69 -15.93 -8.83
CA GLY A 331 -9.16 -14.61 -9.21
C GLY A 331 -10.67 -14.47 -9.23
N VAL A 332 -11.13 -13.25 -9.39
CA VAL A 332 -12.54 -12.93 -9.61
C VAL A 332 -12.82 -12.96 -11.12
N ARG A 333 -13.73 -13.81 -11.52
CA ARG A 333 -14.16 -13.94 -12.93
C ARG A 333 -15.26 -12.94 -13.22
N ASN A 334 -15.16 -12.28 -14.36
CA ASN A 334 -16.17 -11.37 -14.89
C ASN A 334 -16.79 -11.95 -16.15
N LEU A 335 -18.10 -12.16 -16.15
CA LEU A 335 -18.86 -12.66 -17.29
C LEU A 335 -19.48 -11.54 -18.13
N GLY A 336 -19.26 -10.28 -17.76
CA GLY A 336 -19.84 -9.11 -18.39
C GLY A 336 -21.04 -8.54 -17.66
N PHE A 337 -21.73 -7.64 -18.35
CA PHE A 337 -22.89 -6.90 -17.86
C PHE A 337 -24.20 -7.41 -18.46
#